data_3c6a69b2e92247610392e229e08a68ef
#
_entry.id   3c6a69b2e92247610392e229e08a68ef
#
_cell.length_a   1.000
_cell.length_b   1.000
_cell.length_c   1.000
_cell.angle_alpha   90.00
_cell.angle_beta   90.00
_cell.angle_gamma   90.00
#
_symmetry.space_group_name_H-M   'P 1'
#
loop_
_entity.id
_entity.type
_entity.pdbx_description
1 polymer ?
#
loop_
_entity_poly.entity_id
_entity_poly.type
_entity_poly.pdbx_seq_one_letter_code
_entity_poly.pdbx_strand_id
1 'polypeptide(L)'
;MSTDRDSTRFLTPCQQKSSTVRTASAAASRSLQGDIVECNTAYGGSRQETPKHRQTIEDHGFNAIAKVVIMDEFDELEIPCPAGSTHLRQDLIGAAFTNYTGFVVLNHFKGHMMGGFGGALKNLSIGVASTAGKARIHSAGKTDDAGKVWGDLPPQKDFIESMAEAAGAVVDYMGDRAVYISVMNNLSIDCDCDAHPHPPEMADVGILASLDPVALDKACVDLVYASDPKTSASLRERMETRLGPHILDHAEALGYGAKAYRLVSLDGTEPPSTKRVD
;
A
#
# COMPACT_ATOMS: atom_id res chain seq x y z
N MET A 1 25.41 -14.24 -25.34
CA MET A 1 24.65 -13.12 -24.79
C MET A 1 23.51 -13.73 -23.95
N SER A 2 23.76 -13.90 -22.67
CA SER A 2 22.78 -14.42 -21.70
C SER A 2 21.93 -13.24 -21.24
N THR A 3 20.65 -13.25 -21.56
CA THR A 3 19.67 -12.30 -21.02
C THR A 3 19.23 -12.81 -19.66
N ASP A 4 19.96 -12.43 -18.62
CA ASP A 4 19.53 -12.60 -17.24
C ASP A 4 18.32 -11.68 -16.99
N ARG A 5 17.10 -12.21 -17.12
CA ARG A 5 15.83 -11.50 -16.90
C ARG A 5 15.03 -12.11 -15.75
N ASP A 6 15.70 -12.52 -14.70
CA ASP A 6 15.01 -13.07 -13.52
C ASP A 6 15.27 -12.19 -12.31
N SER A 7 14.62 -11.02 -12.26
CA SER A 7 14.72 -10.12 -11.11
C SER A 7 13.35 -9.85 -10.50
N THR A 8 12.99 -10.63 -9.47
CA THR A 8 11.85 -10.39 -8.59
C THR A 8 12.14 -9.22 -7.68
N ARG A 9 11.16 -8.29 -7.48
CA ARG A 9 11.45 -7.03 -6.79
C ARG A 9 10.30 -6.54 -5.90
N PHE A 10 10.60 -5.64 -4.95
CA PHE A 10 9.76 -5.32 -3.80
C PHE A 10 9.13 -3.94 -3.89
N LEU A 11 7.83 -3.85 -3.55
CA LEU A 11 7.15 -2.61 -3.24
C LEU A 11 7.11 -2.44 -1.73
N THR A 12 7.73 -1.39 -1.21
CA THR A 12 7.60 -1.03 0.20
C THR A 12 6.84 0.28 0.33
N PRO A 13 5.86 0.39 1.23
CA PRO A 13 5.24 1.67 1.48
C PRO A 13 6.19 2.60 2.22
N CYS A 14 5.95 3.83 1.97
CA CYS A 14 6.30 5.02 2.72
C CYS A 14 6.75 4.77 4.16
N GLN A 15 8.04 5.04 4.43
CA GLN A 15 8.65 5.17 5.77
C GLN A 15 8.17 4.17 6.84
N GLN A 16 8.56 2.93 6.72
CA GLN A 16 8.27 1.99 7.79
C GLN A 16 9.33 2.10 8.89
N LYS A 17 8.98 2.74 9.99
CA LYS A 17 9.78 2.73 11.22
C LYS A 17 9.79 1.33 11.88
N SER A 18 8.91 0.42 11.46
CA SER A 18 8.83 -0.92 12.00
C SER A 18 10.09 -1.74 11.67
N SER A 19 10.78 -2.18 12.72
CA SER A 19 11.95 -3.06 12.61
C SER A 19 11.62 -4.38 11.88
N THR A 20 10.40 -4.88 12.06
CA THR A 20 9.91 -6.13 11.45
C THR A 20 9.84 -6.03 9.93
N VAL A 21 9.32 -4.93 9.40
CA VAL A 21 9.22 -4.73 7.96
C VAL A 21 10.60 -4.54 7.32
N ARG A 22 11.50 -3.79 7.98
CA ARG A 22 12.89 -3.69 7.52
C ARG A 22 13.58 -5.05 7.49
N THR A 23 13.37 -5.87 8.52
CA THR A 23 13.92 -7.24 8.57
C THR A 23 13.34 -8.11 7.47
N ALA A 24 12.03 -8.07 7.25
CA ALA A 24 11.38 -8.81 6.17
C ALA A 24 11.87 -8.35 4.78
N SER A 25 11.99 -7.03 4.56
CA SER A 25 12.55 -6.47 3.33
C SER A 25 13.99 -6.92 3.11
N ALA A 26 14.81 -6.92 4.18
CA ALA A 26 16.20 -7.36 4.12
C ALA A 26 16.32 -8.85 3.76
N ALA A 27 15.53 -9.70 4.42
CA ALA A 27 15.52 -11.13 4.15
C ALA A 27 15.10 -11.43 2.72
N ALA A 28 14.01 -10.79 2.28
CA ALA A 28 13.48 -10.97 0.95
C ALA A 28 14.44 -10.43 -0.13
N SER A 29 15.03 -9.25 0.01
CA SER A 29 16.00 -8.70 -0.95
C SER A 29 17.26 -9.57 -1.11
N ARG A 30 17.75 -10.14 -0.01
CA ARG A 30 18.90 -11.06 -0.06
C ARG A 30 18.58 -12.37 -0.77
N SER A 31 17.39 -12.90 -0.55
CA SER A 31 16.98 -14.19 -1.14
C SER A 31 16.65 -14.07 -2.63
N LEU A 32 16.08 -12.92 -3.05
CA LEU A 32 15.55 -12.72 -4.39
C LEU A 32 16.37 -11.74 -5.24
N GLN A 33 17.45 -11.19 -4.70
CA GLN A 33 18.29 -10.17 -5.38
C GLN A 33 17.45 -8.98 -5.90
N GLY A 34 16.51 -8.51 -5.09
CA GLY A 34 15.54 -7.49 -5.46
C GLY A 34 15.94 -6.07 -5.03
N ASP A 35 15.39 -5.06 -5.72
CA ASP A 35 15.47 -3.66 -5.30
C ASP A 35 14.28 -3.32 -4.38
N ILE A 36 14.45 -2.31 -3.54
CA ILE A 36 13.36 -1.65 -2.84
C ILE A 36 12.91 -0.48 -3.71
N VAL A 37 11.61 -0.35 -3.96
CA VAL A 37 11.07 0.69 -4.84
C VAL A 37 10.02 1.54 -4.14
N GLU A 38 10.02 2.85 -4.45
CA GLU A 38 9.09 3.84 -3.93
C GLU A 38 8.97 5.02 -4.91
N CYS A 39 7.95 5.88 -4.74
CA CYS A 39 7.81 7.15 -5.45
C CYS A 39 7.83 8.34 -4.49
N ASN A 40 8.12 9.53 -5.01
CA ASN A 40 8.04 10.78 -4.27
C ASN A 40 6.61 11.04 -3.76
N THR A 41 6.47 11.85 -2.71
CA THR A 41 5.15 12.24 -2.17
C THR A 41 4.59 13.47 -2.86
N ALA A 42 3.25 13.59 -2.88
CA ALA A 42 2.54 14.76 -3.42
C ALA A 42 2.32 15.87 -2.38
N TYR A 43 2.85 15.73 -1.16
CA TYR A 43 2.73 16.71 -0.07
C TYR A 43 4.11 17.06 0.47
N GLY A 44 4.21 18.24 1.14
CA GLY A 44 5.45 18.73 1.70
C GLY A 44 6.08 17.76 2.70
N GLY A 45 7.42 17.77 2.77
CA GLY A 45 8.20 16.93 3.67
C GLY A 45 9.50 16.43 3.05
N SER A 46 10.15 15.53 3.76
CA SER A 46 11.47 15.01 3.39
C SER A 46 11.47 14.11 2.15
N ARG A 47 10.29 13.72 1.63
CA ARG A 47 10.16 12.82 0.49
C ARG A 47 9.45 13.41 -0.72
N GLN A 48 9.19 14.73 -0.72
CA GLN A 48 8.56 15.42 -1.86
C GLN A 48 9.52 15.58 -3.04
N GLU A 49 10.80 15.83 -2.75
CA GLU A 49 11.83 16.06 -3.74
C GLU A 49 12.86 14.94 -3.71
N THR A 50 13.21 14.40 -4.86
CA THR A 50 14.14 13.26 -4.99
C THR A 50 15.44 13.42 -4.17
N PRO A 51 16.15 14.57 -4.15
CA PRO A 51 17.36 14.68 -3.34
C PRO A 51 17.12 14.51 -1.84
N LYS A 52 16.04 15.10 -1.31
CA LYS A 52 15.65 14.96 0.09
C LYS A 52 15.15 13.57 0.41
N HIS A 53 14.43 12.96 -0.53
CA HIS A 53 13.94 11.57 -0.41
C HIS A 53 15.11 10.59 -0.35
N ARG A 54 16.14 10.75 -1.18
CA ARG A 54 17.37 9.96 -1.10
C ARG A 54 18.08 10.10 0.25
N GLN A 55 18.15 11.30 0.82
CA GLN A 55 18.68 11.50 2.15
C GLN A 55 17.86 10.78 3.21
N THR A 56 16.54 10.85 3.12
CA THR A 56 15.64 10.12 4.04
C THR A 56 15.84 8.60 3.94
N ILE A 57 16.04 8.05 2.75
CA ILE A 57 16.35 6.63 2.52
C ILE A 57 17.66 6.26 3.23
N GLU A 58 18.68 7.09 3.12
CA GLU A 58 19.98 6.89 3.76
C GLU A 58 19.86 6.96 5.29
N ASP A 59 19.21 8.00 5.82
CA ASP A 59 19.01 8.21 7.25
C ASP A 59 18.25 7.05 7.91
N HIS A 60 17.38 6.39 7.17
CA HIS A 60 16.64 5.22 7.63
C HIS A 60 17.36 3.88 7.37
N GLY A 61 18.54 3.91 6.74
CA GLY A 61 19.39 2.75 6.52
C GLY A 61 18.89 1.74 5.47
N PHE A 62 17.99 2.14 4.56
CA PHE A 62 17.48 1.24 3.52
C PHE A 62 18.56 0.84 2.52
N ASN A 63 19.50 1.73 2.19
CA ASN A 63 20.62 1.44 1.29
C ASN A 63 21.56 0.36 1.82
N ALA A 64 21.58 0.10 3.14
CA ALA A 64 22.33 -1.02 3.72
C ALA A 64 21.62 -2.37 3.53
N ILE A 65 20.35 -2.37 3.13
CA ILE A 65 19.52 -3.56 2.94
C ILE A 65 19.55 -4.00 1.47
N ALA A 66 19.21 -3.09 0.57
CA ALA A 66 19.15 -3.32 -0.86
C ALA A 66 19.26 -1.98 -1.61
N LYS A 67 19.46 -2.05 -2.93
CA LYS A 67 19.36 -0.88 -3.79
C LYS A 67 17.95 -0.31 -3.68
N VAL A 68 17.83 1.02 -3.46
CA VAL A 68 16.55 1.73 -3.45
C VAL A 68 16.41 2.54 -4.73
N VAL A 69 15.25 2.42 -5.38
CA VAL A 69 14.91 3.13 -6.61
C VAL A 69 13.67 3.99 -6.37
N ILE A 70 13.80 5.30 -6.60
CA ILE A 70 12.67 6.23 -6.64
C ILE A 70 12.12 6.16 -8.07
N MET A 71 10.97 5.54 -8.24
CA MET A 71 10.46 5.13 -9.56
C MET A 71 10.05 6.29 -10.45
N ASP A 72 9.64 7.41 -9.85
CA ASP A 72 9.23 8.65 -10.52
C ASP A 72 10.33 9.73 -10.53
N GLU A 73 11.60 9.33 -10.31
CA GLU A 73 12.73 10.29 -10.30
C GLU A 73 12.93 11.00 -11.63
N PHE A 74 12.75 10.28 -12.74
CA PHE A 74 13.07 10.79 -14.07
C PHE A 74 11.85 10.89 -14.97
N ASP A 75 10.86 10.01 -14.80
CA ASP A 75 9.71 9.93 -15.70
C ASP A 75 8.54 9.22 -15.04
N GLU A 76 7.37 9.36 -15.63
CA GLU A 76 6.13 8.70 -15.23
C GLU A 76 5.46 8.02 -16.42
N LEU A 77 4.61 7.04 -16.16
CA LEU A 77 3.90 6.26 -17.17
C LEU A 77 2.41 6.22 -16.84
N GLU A 78 1.57 6.47 -17.86
CA GLU A 78 0.14 6.20 -17.77
C GLU A 78 -0.17 4.73 -18.01
N ILE A 79 -0.92 4.12 -17.08
CA ILE A 79 -1.48 2.78 -17.22
C ILE A 79 -3.01 2.82 -17.12
N PRO A 80 -3.75 2.01 -17.90
CA PRO A 80 -5.21 2.05 -17.86
C PRO A 80 -5.76 1.53 -16.54
N CYS A 81 -6.80 2.19 -16.01
CA CYS A 81 -7.58 1.68 -14.89
C CYS A 81 -8.55 0.58 -15.35
N PRO A 82 -9.01 -0.30 -14.45
CA PRO A 82 -9.95 -1.38 -14.78
C PRO A 82 -11.21 -0.88 -15.47
N ALA A 83 -11.79 -1.73 -16.30
CA ALA A 83 -13.10 -1.45 -16.90
C ALA A 83 -14.16 -1.27 -15.79
N GLY A 84 -14.95 -0.20 -15.89
CA GLY A 84 -15.93 0.16 -14.84
C GLY A 84 -15.45 1.23 -13.88
N SER A 85 -14.17 1.65 -13.94
CA SER A 85 -13.67 2.82 -13.20
C SER A 85 -14.47 4.07 -13.55
N THR A 86 -14.82 4.87 -12.54
CA THR A 86 -15.69 6.04 -12.65
C THR A 86 -14.98 7.36 -12.40
N HIS A 87 -13.87 7.33 -11.68
CA HIS A 87 -13.08 8.51 -11.32
C HIS A 87 -11.81 8.62 -12.14
N LEU A 88 -11.13 7.50 -12.36
CA LEU A 88 -9.86 7.45 -13.08
C LEU A 88 -10.00 6.63 -14.37
N ARG A 89 -9.52 7.19 -15.49
CA ARG A 89 -9.36 6.41 -16.73
C ARG A 89 -8.00 5.74 -16.80
N GLN A 90 -7.00 6.40 -16.24
CA GLN A 90 -5.61 6.00 -16.22
C GLN A 90 -5.00 6.42 -14.88
N ASP A 91 -4.08 5.61 -14.36
CA ASP A 91 -3.19 5.98 -13.27
C ASP A 91 -1.85 6.45 -13.83
N LEU A 92 -1.18 7.34 -13.10
CA LEU A 92 0.18 7.80 -13.39
C LEU A 92 1.14 7.18 -12.39
N ILE A 93 1.96 6.24 -12.85
CA ILE A 93 2.93 5.54 -12.02
C ILE A 93 4.36 6.00 -12.30
N GLY A 94 5.27 5.74 -11.35
CA GLY A 94 6.68 5.97 -11.60
C GLY A 94 7.19 5.06 -12.73
N ALA A 95 7.79 5.62 -13.79
CA ALA A 95 8.15 4.88 -15.01
C ALA A 95 9.10 3.71 -14.74
N ALA A 96 9.97 3.81 -13.73
CA ALA A 96 10.91 2.74 -13.40
C ALA A 96 10.21 1.46 -12.87
N PHE A 97 8.91 1.49 -12.55
CA PHE A 97 8.11 0.32 -12.23
C PHE A 97 8.17 -0.74 -13.34
N THR A 98 8.26 -0.32 -14.57
CA THR A 98 8.30 -1.20 -15.76
C THR A 98 9.59 -2.00 -15.90
N ASN A 99 10.63 -1.66 -15.14
CA ASN A 99 11.90 -2.40 -15.17
C ASN A 99 11.83 -3.74 -14.43
N TYR A 100 10.69 -4.05 -13.80
CA TYR A 100 10.54 -5.20 -12.91
C TYR A 100 9.60 -6.26 -13.47
N THR A 101 9.98 -7.53 -13.27
CA THR A 101 9.25 -8.69 -13.80
C THR A 101 8.50 -9.49 -12.73
N GLY A 102 8.78 -9.23 -11.45
CA GLY A 102 8.09 -9.85 -10.33
C GLY A 102 8.03 -8.90 -9.13
N PHE A 103 7.01 -9.04 -8.29
CA PHE A 103 6.70 -8.07 -7.23
C PHE A 103 6.41 -8.76 -5.91
N VAL A 104 7.01 -8.26 -4.84
CA VAL A 104 6.58 -8.51 -3.47
C VAL A 104 6.02 -7.21 -2.91
N VAL A 105 4.72 -7.16 -2.70
CA VAL A 105 4.01 -6.01 -2.13
C VAL A 105 4.00 -6.20 -0.61
N LEU A 106 4.97 -5.59 0.06
CA LEU A 106 5.13 -5.72 1.50
C LEU A 106 4.53 -4.51 2.21
N ASN A 107 3.52 -4.74 3.05
CA ASN A 107 2.75 -3.71 3.71
C ASN A 107 2.93 -3.78 5.23
N HIS A 108 2.97 -2.64 5.89
CA HIS A 108 2.66 -2.50 7.29
C HIS A 108 1.18 -2.11 7.40
N PHE A 109 0.34 -2.99 7.96
CA PHE A 109 -1.09 -2.68 8.15
C PHE A 109 -1.26 -1.73 9.35
N LYS A 110 -2.00 -0.65 9.20
CA LYS A 110 -2.24 0.38 10.23
C LYS A 110 -3.40 1.29 9.84
N GLY A 111 -3.79 2.17 10.75
CA GLY A 111 -4.70 3.27 10.44
C GLY A 111 -4.11 4.27 9.45
N HIS A 112 -4.97 5.05 8.82
CA HIS A 112 -4.56 6.11 7.91
C HIS A 112 -5.53 7.28 7.96
N MET A 113 -5.00 8.51 8.06
CA MET A 113 -5.78 9.73 8.24
C MET A 113 -6.83 9.94 7.15
N MET A 114 -6.51 9.68 5.89
CA MET A 114 -7.39 9.88 4.75
C MET A 114 -8.05 8.58 4.29
N GLY A 115 -7.30 7.49 4.16
CA GLY A 115 -7.79 6.21 3.61
C GLY A 115 -8.45 5.27 4.63
N GLY A 116 -8.56 5.66 5.90
CA GLY A 116 -9.06 4.80 6.97
C GLY A 116 -8.04 3.79 7.46
N PHE A 117 -7.46 3.00 6.56
CA PHE A 117 -6.34 2.10 6.83
C PHE A 117 -5.32 2.12 5.68
N GLY A 118 -4.12 1.64 5.94
CA GLY A 118 -3.08 1.36 4.97
C GLY A 118 -2.81 -0.13 4.91
N GLY A 119 -3.04 -0.72 3.74
CA GLY A 119 -2.81 -2.12 3.42
C GLY A 119 -2.25 -2.27 2.01
N ALA A 120 -2.46 -3.43 1.38
CA ALA A 120 -1.96 -3.73 0.05
C ALA A 120 -2.55 -2.79 -1.01
N LEU A 121 -3.87 -2.57 -1.00
CA LEU A 121 -4.53 -1.70 -1.98
C LEU A 121 -4.02 -0.26 -1.92
N LYS A 122 -3.87 0.30 -0.70
CA LYS A 122 -3.28 1.63 -0.56
C LYS A 122 -1.82 1.66 -1.00
N ASN A 123 -1.04 0.62 -0.73
CA ASN A 123 0.35 0.55 -1.17
C ASN A 123 0.46 0.52 -2.69
N LEU A 124 -0.38 -0.26 -3.35
CA LEU A 124 -0.44 -0.34 -4.81
C LEU A 124 -0.84 1.00 -5.43
N SER A 125 -1.90 1.63 -4.92
CA SER A 125 -2.35 2.92 -5.45
C SER A 125 -1.37 4.06 -5.17
N ILE A 126 -1.22 4.43 -3.89
CA ILE A 126 -0.45 5.62 -3.50
C ILE A 126 1.07 5.36 -3.54
N GLY A 127 1.52 4.13 -3.26
CA GLY A 127 2.96 3.82 -3.24
C GLY A 127 3.60 3.77 -4.63
N VAL A 128 2.86 3.29 -5.62
CA VAL A 128 3.35 3.14 -7.01
C VAL A 128 3.12 4.40 -7.85
N ALA A 129 2.09 5.18 -7.54
CA ALA A 129 1.79 6.41 -8.26
C ALA A 129 2.93 7.43 -8.16
N SER A 130 3.22 8.12 -9.26
CA SER A 130 4.10 9.29 -9.29
C SER A 130 3.55 10.44 -8.43
N THR A 131 4.29 11.52 -8.28
CA THR A 131 3.78 12.73 -7.62
C THR A 131 2.48 13.23 -8.26
N ALA A 132 2.41 13.28 -9.61
CA ALA A 132 1.21 13.66 -10.33
C ALA A 132 0.10 12.62 -10.23
N GLY A 133 0.43 11.33 -10.28
CA GLY A 133 -0.52 10.23 -10.04
C GLY A 133 -1.15 10.29 -8.65
N LYS A 134 -0.35 10.57 -7.61
CA LYS A 134 -0.88 10.79 -6.26
C LYS A 134 -1.86 11.97 -6.23
N ALA A 135 -1.56 13.07 -6.95
CA ALA A 135 -2.47 14.20 -7.06
C ALA A 135 -3.78 13.81 -7.75
N ARG A 136 -3.69 13.05 -8.84
CA ARG A 136 -4.84 12.51 -9.58
C ARG A 136 -5.74 11.65 -8.68
N ILE A 137 -5.15 10.73 -7.93
CA ILE A 137 -5.89 9.85 -7.01
C ILE A 137 -6.55 10.66 -5.88
N HIS A 138 -5.81 11.55 -5.22
CA HIS A 138 -6.35 12.33 -4.09
C HIS A 138 -7.42 13.33 -4.51
N SER A 139 -7.44 13.75 -5.77
CA SER A 139 -8.46 14.63 -6.34
C SER A 139 -9.62 13.88 -7.00
N ALA A 140 -9.64 12.55 -6.99
CA ALA A 140 -10.57 11.72 -7.76
C ALA A 140 -10.62 12.14 -9.24
N GLY A 141 -9.43 12.27 -9.87
CA GLY A 141 -9.27 12.57 -11.28
C GLY A 141 -9.37 14.05 -11.69
N LYS A 142 -9.58 14.98 -10.74
CA LYS A 142 -9.77 16.39 -11.08
C LYS A 142 -8.47 17.11 -11.49
N THR A 143 -7.33 16.72 -10.96
CA THR A 143 -6.05 17.37 -11.22
C THR A 143 -4.86 16.47 -11.00
N ASP A 144 -3.79 16.65 -11.77
CA ASP A 144 -2.48 16.05 -11.61
C ASP A 144 -1.49 16.99 -10.89
N ASP A 145 -1.93 18.19 -10.53
CA ASP A 145 -1.13 19.21 -9.89
C ASP A 145 -1.20 19.08 -8.36
N ALA A 146 -0.12 18.56 -7.75
CA ALA A 146 -0.01 18.37 -6.32
C ALA A 146 -0.21 19.67 -5.51
N GLY A 147 0.08 20.84 -6.10
CA GLY A 147 -0.13 22.14 -5.47
C GLY A 147 -1.61 22.53 -5.35
N LYS A 148 -2.50 21.93 -6.13
CA LYS A 148 -3.93 22.26 -6.16
C LYS A 148 -4.81 21.29 -5.36
N VAL A 149 -4.36 20.06 -5.15
CA VAL A 149 -5.15 18.99 -4.52
C VAL A 149 -5.70 19.38 -3.15
N TRP A 150 -4.84 19.97 -2.32
CA TRP A 150 -5.13 20.13 -0.88
C TRP A 150 -6.15 21.23 -0.57
N GLY A 151 -6.50 22.06 -1.55
CA GLY A 151 -7.51 23.11 -1.43
C GLY A 151 -8.93 22.68 -1.85
N ASP A 152 -9.10 21.58 -2.59
CA ASP A 152 -10.38 21.08 -3.11
C ASP A 152 -10.41 19.55 -3.13
N LEU A 153 -10.45 18.95 -1.94
CA LEU A 153 -10.57 17.51 -1.81
C LEU A 153 -11.96 17.02 -2.24
N PRO A 154 -12.04 15.86 -2.92
CA PRO A 154 -13.31 15.27 -3.33
C PRO A 154 -14.08 14.73 -2.10
N PRO A 155 -15.35 14.33 -2.27
CA PRO A 155 -16.05 13.53 -1.30
C PRO A 155 -15.21 12.30 -0.88
N GLN A 156 -15.27 11.92 0.39
CA GLN A 156 -14.48 10.82 0.94
C GLN A 156 -14.64 9.52 0.14
N LYS A 157 -15.87 9.21 -0.28
CA LYS A 157 -16.19 8.04 -1.09
C LYS A 157 -15.43 8.04 -2.42
N ASP A 158 -15.45 9.16 -3.13
CA ASP A 158 -14.82 9.29 -4.46
C ASP A 158 -13.28 9.12 -4.36
N PHE A 159 -12.68 9.62 -3.28
CA PHE A 159 -11.27 9.38 -2.99
C PHE A 159 -10.96 7.91 -2.74
N ILE A 160 -11.77 7.22 -1.94
CA ILE A 160 -11.59 5.79 -1.65
C ILE A 160 -11.75 4.95 -2.92
N GLU A 161 -12.75 5.27 -3.75
CA GLU A 161 -12.97 4.61 -5.03
C GLU A 161 -11.83 4.85 -6.02
N SER A 162 -11.32 6.09 -6.13
CA SER A 162 -10.16 6.36 -6.99
C SER A 162 -8.89 5.65 -6.52
N MET A 163 -8.69 5.45 -5.21
CA MET A 163 -7.59 4.58 -4.73
C MET A 163 -7.77 3.12 -5.19
N ALA A 164 -9.00 2.59 -5.14
CA ALA A 164 -9.25 1.23 -5.62
C ALA A 164 -9.02 1.12 -7.13
N GLU A 165 -9.45 2.12 -7.91
CA GLU A 165 -9.24 2.17 -9.37
C GLU A 165 -7.75 2.19 -9.74
N ALA A 166 -6.95 3.01 -9.07
CA ALA A 166 -5.51 3.07 -9.26
C ALA A 166 -4.81 1.77 -8.82
N ALA A 167 -5.23 1.19 -7.68
CA ALA A 167 -4.70 -0.12 -7.25
C ALA A 167 -4.99 -1.21 -8.29
N GLY A 168 -6.20 -1.21 -8.88
CA GLY A 168 -6.60 -2.14 -9.94
C GLY A 168 -5.73 -2.00 -11.19
N ALA A 169 -5.39 -0.78 -11.60
CA ALA A 169 -4.48 -0.54 -12.72
C ALA A 169 -3.11 -1.22 -12.49
N VAL A 170 -2.58 -1.12 -11.28
CA VAL A 170 -1.30 -1.74 -10.91
C VAL A 170 -1.43 -3.26 -10.83
N VAL A 171 -2.53 -3.80 -10.28
CA VAL A 171 -2.80 -5.24 -10.24
C VAL A 171 -2.87 -5.81 -11.64
N ASP A 172 -3.61 -5.18 -12.54
CA ASP A 172 -3.73 -5.59 -13.95
C ASP A 172 -2.36 -5.57 -14.65
N TYR A 173 -1.54 -4.55 -14.38
CA TYR A 173 -0.18 -4.48 -14.92
C TYR A 173 0.71 -5.62 -14.40
N MET A 174 0.65 -5.93 -13.12
CA MET A 174 1.46 -6.99 -12.51
C MET A 174 1.00 -8.39 -12.93
N GLY A 175 -0.30 -8.58 -13.14
CA GLY A 175 -0.89 -9.90 -13.41
C GLY A 175 -0.59 -10.89 -12.29
N ASP A 176 -0.19 -12.11 -12.64
CA ASP A 176 0.15 -13.20 -11.72
C ASP A 176 1.59 -13.13 -11.13
N ARG A 177 2.29 -12.04 -11.38
CA ARG A 177 3.70 -11.85 -10.97
C ARG A 177 3.87 -11.19 -9.61
N ALA A 178 2.86 -11.20 -8.76
CA ALA A 178 2.88 -10.52 -7.46
C ALA A 178 2.50 -11.44 -6.31
N VAL A 179 3.13 -11.22 -5.17
CA VAL A 179 2.70 -11.73 -3.86
C VAL A 179 2.53 -10.54 -2.90
N TYR A 180 1.47 -10.59 -2.11
CA TYR A 180 1.10 -9.54 -1.18
C TYR A 180 1.32 -10.03 0.25
N ILE A 181 2.02 -9.24 1.06
CA ILE A 181 2.34 -9.56 2.46
C ILE A 181 1.97 -8.37 3.32
N SER A 182 1.18 -8.60 4.37
CA SER A 182 0.82 -7.59 5.37
C SER A 182 1.37 -7.97 6.74
N VAL A 183 2.16 -7.06 7.31
CA VAL A 183 2.68 -7.18 8.67
C VAL A 183 1.76 -6.40 9.60
N MET A 184 1.09 -7.10 10.49
CA MET A 184 0.12 -6.57 11.45
C MET A 184 0.74 -6.50 12.85
N ASN A 185 1.73 -5.64 13.02
CA ASN A 185 2.36 -5.33 14.30
C ASN A 185 2.42 -3.81 14.52
N ASN A 186 2.52 -3.36 15.75
CA ASN A 186 2.50 -1.93 16.10
C ASN A 186 1.35 -1.19 15.40
N LEU A 187 0.13 -1.72 15.54
CA LEU A 187 -1.07 -1.29 14.83
C LEU A 187 -1.56 0.08 15.33
N SER A 188 -0.88 1.14 14.89
CA SER A 188 -1.25 2.53 15.19
C SER A 188 -2.47 2.98 14.39
N ILE A 189 -3.21 3.95 14.93
CA ILE A 189 -4.28 4.66 14.21
C ILE A 189 -3.75 5.60 13.14
N ASP A 190 -2.46 5.93 13.19
CA ASP A 190 -1.81 6.85 12.27
C ASP A 190 -0.88 6.14 11.29
N CYS A 191 -0.58 6.83 10.22
CA CYS A 191 0.35 6.34 9.20
C CYS A 191 1.81 6.46 9.69
N ASP A 192 2.69 5.54 9.26
CA ASP A 192 4.13 5.62 9.50
C ASP A 192 4.79 6.90 8.97
N CYS A 193 4.10 7.64 8.10
CA CYS A 193 4.55 8.94 7.60
C CYS A 193 4.28 10.09 8.57
N ASP A 194 3.52 9.88 9.64
CA ASP A 194 3.34 10.87 10.69
C ASP A 194 4.64 11.00 11.51
N ALA A 195 5.05 12.23 11.79
CA ALA A 195 6.25 12.48 12.60
C ALA A 195 6.05 12.09 14.08
N HIS A 196 4.80 12.11 14.53
CA HIS A 196 4.41 11.86 15.93
C HIS A 196 3.17 10.94 15.99
N PRO A 197 3.25 9.68 15.48
CA PRO A 197 2.11 8.78 15.47
C PRO A 197 1.71 8.42 16.90
N HIS A 198 0.41 8.24 17.12
CA HIS A 198 -0.07 7.68 18.37
C HIS A 198 0.52 6.28 18.60
N PRO A 199 0.84 5.93 19.84
CA PRO A 199 1.30 4.58 20.15
C PRO A 199 0.20 3.56 19.80
N PRO A 200 0.58 2.31 19.43
CA PRO A 200 -0.40 1.25 19.18
C PRO A 200 -1.19 0.94 20.46
N GLU A 201 -2.50 0.76 20.30
CA GLU A 201 -3.41 0.40 21.41
C GLU A 201 -3.74 -1.09 21.42
N MET A 202 -3.71 -1.74 20.24
CA MET A 202 -4.00 -3.17 20.15
C MET A 202 -2.72 -4.01 20.01
N ALA A 203 -2.82 -5.28 20.44
CA ALA A 203 -1.73 -6.24 20.33
C ALA A 203 -1.42 -6.56 18.86
N ASP A 204 -0.17 -6.99 18.62
CA ASP A 204 0.26 -7.52 17.35
C ASP A 204 -0.57 -8.74 16.96
N VAL A 205 -0.87 -8.88 15.67
CA VAL A 205 -1.64 -10.01 15.13
C VAL A 205 -0.72 -11.03 14.46
N GLY A 206 0.24 -10.55 13.66
CA GLY A 206 1.17 -11.42 12.94
C GLY A 206 1.42 -10.98 11.50
N ILE A 207 1.72 -11.95 10.64
CA ILE A 207 2.03 -11.70 9.22
C ILE A 207 1.07 -12.53 8.37
N LEU A 208 0.40 -11.85 7.42
CA LEU A 208 -0.49 -12.48 6.47
C LEU A 208 0.11 -12.38 5.05
N ALA A 209 -0.15 -13.39 4.23
CA ALA A 209 0.23 -13.39 2.81
C ALA A 209 -0.90 -13.91 1.94
N SER A 210 -1.01 -13.38 0.72
CA SER A 210 -1.99 -13.80 -0.29
C SER A 210 -1.48 -13.51 -1.70
N LEU A 211 -2.08 -14.16 -2.69
CA LEU A 211 -1.94 -13.82 -4.11
C LEU A 211 -3.04 -12.85 -4.58
N ASP A 212 -3.98 -12.50 -3.70
CA ASP A 212 -5.08 -11.57 -3.92
C ASP A 212 -4.98 -10.42 -2.90
N PRO A 213 -4.78 -9.16 -3.33
CA PRO A 213 -4.64 -8.02 -2.43
C PRO A 213 -5.95 -7.66 -1.72
N VAL A 214 -7.12 -7.91 -2.35
CA VAL A 214 -8.43 -7.64 -1.76
C VAL A 214 -8.70 -8.62 -0.63
N ALA A 215 -8.46 -9.91 -0.87
CA ALA A 215 -8.56 -10.96 0.15
C ALA A 215 -7.61 -10.71 1.33
N LEU A 216 -6.39 -10.25 1.06
CA LEU A 216 -5.41 -9.93 2.10
C LEU A 216 -5.89 -8.78 2.98
N ASP A 217 -6.26 -7.66 2.38
CA ASP A 217 -6.71 -6.47 3.13
C ASP A 217 -8.01 -6.76 3.88
N LYS A 218 -8.95 -7.53 3.27
CA LYS A 218 -10.16 -7.99 3.95
C LYS A 218 -9.84 -8.82 5.19
N ALA A 219 -8.91 -9.77 5.08
CA ALA A 219 -8.50 -10.58 6.23
C ALA A 219 -7.88 -9.72 7.34
N CYS A 220 -7.05 -8.73 7.00
CA CYS A 220 -6.48 -7.80 7.96
C CYS A 220 -7.56 -6.98 8.67
N VAL A 221 -8.52 -6.42 7.93
CA VAL A 221 -9.66 -5.68 8.47
C VAL A 221 -10.46 -6.57 9.43
N ASP A 222 -10.82 -7.78 9.02
CA ASP A 222 -11.58 -8.71 9.85
C ASP A 222 -10.86 -9.07 11.15
N LEU A 223 -9.54 -9.21 11.12
CA LEU A 223 -8.73 -9.48 12.32
C LEU A 223 -8.72 -8.28 13.28
N VAL A 224 -8.73 -7.05 12.79
CA VAL A 224 -8.93 -5.86 13.63
C VAL A 224 -10.31 -5.91 14.30
N TYR A 225 -11.37 -6.26 13.56
CA TYR A 225 -12.71 -6.38 14.11
C TYR A 225 -12.92 -7.61 15.00
N ALA A 226 -12.09 -8.64 14.86
CA ALA A 226 -12.09 -9.80 15.76
C ALA A 226 -11.32 -9.57 17.06
N SER A 227 -10.45 -8.57 17.12
CA SER A 227 -9.63 -8.23 18.28
C SER A 227 -10.47 -7.63 19.42
N ASP A 228 -9.88 -7.49 20.62
CA ASP A 228 -10.56 -6.89 21.77
C ASP A 228 -11.17 -5.52 21.39
N PRO A 229 -12.49 -5.33 21.55
CA PRO A 229 -13.18 -4.10 21.20
C PRO A 229 -12.64 -2.86 21.89
N LYS A 230 -12.04 -3.01 23.08
CA LYS A 230 -11.50 -1.86 23.83
C LYS A 230 -10.19 -1.37 23.23
N THR A 231 -9.30 -2.29 22.88
CA THR A 231 -7.97 -1.95 22.35
C THR A 231 -7.99 -1.67 20.85
N SER A 232 -8.97 -2.15 20.12
CA SER A 232 -9.14 -1.88 18.68
C SER A 232 -10.10 -0.73 18.35
N ALA A 233 -10.70 -0.09 19.37
CA ALA A 233 -11.74 0.93 19.18
C ALA A 233 -11.29 2.09 18.29
N SER A 234 -10.16 2.70 18.59
CA SER A 234 -9.63 3.85 17.87
C SER A 234 -9.32 3.53 16.40
N LEU A 235 -8.75 2.34 16.15
CA LEU A 235 -8.45 1.91 14.78
C LEU A 235 -9.73 1.62 13.99
N ARG A 236 -10.73 0.97 14.60
CA ARG A 236 -12.04 0.75 13.96
C ARG A 236 -12.72 2.07 13.63
N GLU A 237 -12.78 3.01 14.58
CA GLU A 237 -13.35 4.34 14.38
C GLU A 237 -12.65 5.07 13.22
N ARG A 238 -11.32 4.99 13.13
CA ARG A 238 -10.55 5.55 12.02
C ARG A 238 -10.96 4.91 10.69
N MET A 239 -11.08 3.59 10.62
CA MET A 239 -11.49 2.87 9.42
C MET A 239 -12.91 3.25 8.99
N GLU A 240 -13.85 3.31 9.94
CA GLU A 240 -15.27 3.59 9.69
C GLU A 240 -15.50 5.04 9.28
N THR A 241 -14.97 5.99 10.04
CA THR A 241 -15.17 7.43 9.77
C THR A 241 -14.54 7.89 8.47
N ARG A 242 -13.57 7.13 7.96
CA ARG A 242 -12.92 7.38 6.66
C ARG A 242 -13.40 6.48 5.54
N LEU A 243 -14.47 5.72 5.75
CA LEU A 243 -14.99 4.76 4.77
C LEU A 243 -13.91 3.79 4.26
N GLY A 244 -12.91 3.47 5.08
CA GLY A 244 -11.76 2.65 4.67
C GLY A 244 -12.16 1.31 4.08
N PRO A 245 -13.05 0.51 4.70
CA PRO A 245 -13.49 -0.79 4.16
C PRO A 245 -14.16 -0.70 2.77
N HIS A 246 -14.72 0.46 2.39
CA HIS A 246 -15.34 0.65 1.07
C HIS A 246 -14.37 0.43 -0.10
N ILE A 247 -13.06 0.57 0.11
CA ILE A 247 -12.05 0.24 -0.92
C ILE A 247 -12.16 -1.21 -1.37
N LEU A 248 -12.48 -2.13 -0.43
CA LEU A 248 -12.62 -3.55 -0.71
C LEU A 248 -13.86 -3.85 -1.57
N ASP A 249 -14.97 -3.15 -1.29
CA ASP A 249 -16.21 -3.29 -2.04
C ASP A 249 -16.04 -2.83 -3.48
N HIS A 250 -15.38 -1.68 -3.67
CA HIS A 250 -15.14 -1.13 -5.00
C HIS A 250 -14.13 -1.97 -5.79
N ALA A 251 -13.07 -2.44 -5.14
CA ALA A 251 -12.07 -3.33 -5.73
C ALA A 251 -12.67 -4.67 -6.21
N GLU A 252 -13.53 -5.29 -5.40
CA GLU A 252 -14.24 -6.52 -5.78
C GLU A 252 -15.23 -6.26 -6.93
N ALA A 253 -15.93 -5.13 -6.91
CA ALA A 253 -16.84 -4.74 -8.00
C ALA A 253 -16.11 -4.51 -9.34
N LEU A 254 -14.86 -4.02 -9.30
CA LEU A 254 -14.00 -3.88 -10.48
C LEU A 254 -13.39 -5.22 -10.95
N GLY A 255 -13.50 -6.29 -10.16
CA GLY A 255 -13.20 -7.66 -10.56
C GLY A 255 -11.72 -8.06 -10.51
N TYR A 256 -10.84 -7.29 -9.85
CA TYR A 256 -9.42 -7.63 -9.74
C TYR A 256 -9.02 -8.32 -8.41
N GLY A 257 -9.99 -8.75 -7.61
CA GLY A 257 -9.81 -9.52 -6.40
C GLY A 257 -11.15 -9.87 -5.76
N ALA A 258 -11.14 -10.65 -4.68
CA ALA A 258 -12.33 -11.08 -3.97
C ALA A 258 -12.19 -10.90 -2.45
N LYS A 259 -13.29 -10.49 -1.79
CA LYS A 259 -13.34 -10.40 -0.32
C LYS A 259 -13.43 -11.78 0.35
N ALA A 260 -13.78 -12.81 -0.40
CA ALA A 260 -13.85 -14.17 0.11
C ALA A 260 -12.44 -14.75 0.27
N TYR A 261 -12.13 -15.25 1.46
CA TYR A 261 -10.84 -15.87 1.76
C TYR A 261 -10.98 -17.03 2.74
N ARG A 262 -9.93 -17.84 2.85
CA ARG A 262 -9.74 -18.82 3.90
C ARG A 262 -8.39 -18.57 4.58
N LEU A 263 -8.41 -18.34 5.88
CA LEU A 263 -7.20 -18.24 6.68
C LEU A 263 -6.60 -19.63 6.91
N VAL A 264 -5.29 -19.77 6.65
CA VAL A 264 -4.53 -21.00 6.89
C VAL A 264 -3.30 -20.63 7.71
N SER A 265 -3.17 -21.23 8.88
CA SER A 265 -1.96 -21.07 9.70
C SER A 265 -0.80 -21.85 9.09
N LEU A 266 0.37 -21.20 9.03
CA LEU A 266 1.62 -21.84 8.59
C LEU A 266 2.55 -22.21 9.77
N ASP A 267 2.29 -21.71 10.96
CA ASP A 267 3.06 -21.96 12.18
C ASP A 267 2.46 -23.03 13.09
N GLY A 268 1.34 -23.65 12.68
CA GLY A 268 0.63 -24.69 13.40
C GLY A 268 -0.26 -24.19 14.55
N THR A 269 -0.41 -22.88 14.72
CA THR A 269 -1.41 -22.30 15.63
C THR A 269 -2.80 -22.35 14.99
N GLU A 270 -3.87 -22.40 15.79
CA GLU A 270 -5.20 -22.22 15.24
C GLU A 270 -5.34 -20.77 14.72
N PRO A 271 -5.77 -20.58 13.44
CA PRO A 271 -6.00 -19.23 12.96
C PRO A 271 -7.09 -18.55 13.78
N PRO A 272 -6.95 -17.25 14.08
CA PRO A 272 -7.97 -16.52 14.83
C PRO A 272 -9.32 -16.63 14.14
N SER A 273 -10.37 -16.84 14.93
CA SER A 273 -11.75 -16.87 14.41
C SER A 273 -12.12 -15.46 13.94
N THR A 274 -12.25 -15.28 12.64
CA THR A 274 -12.72 -14.02 12.05
C THR A 274 -14.24 -14.00 12.11
N LYS A 275 -14.83 -12.99 12.77
CA LYS A 275 -16.24 -12.68 12.57
C LYS A 275 -16.34 -11.95 11.24
N ARG A 276 -17.03 -12.55 10.26
CA ARG A 276 -17.36 -11.84 9.02
C ARG A 276 -18.09 -10.54 9.38
N VAL A 277 -17.51 -9.43 8.98
CA VAL A 277 -18.21 -8.15 8.90
C VAL A 277 -18.73 -8.10 7.46
N ASP A 278 -20.04 -8.29 7.29
CA ASP A 278 -20.73 -8.20 6.00
C ASP A 278 -20.74 -6.75 5.53
#